data_cf57d782a71a61f4a692a0480b4c5e5a
#
_entry.id   cf57d782a71a61f4a692a0480b4c5e5a
#
_cell.length_a   1.000
_cell.length_b   1.000
_cell.length_c   1.000
_cell.angle_alpha   90.00
_cell.angle_beta   90.00
_cell.angle_gamma   90.00
#
_symmetry.space_group_name_H-M   'P 1'
#
loop_
_entity.id
_entity.type
_entity.pdbx_description
1 polymer ?
#
loop_
_entity_poly.entity_id
_entity_poly.type
_entity_poly.pdbx_seq_one_letter_code
_entity_poly.pdbx_strand_id
1 'polypeptide(L)'
;AALLLKFFIHTIQNFLTDNFNTTEANYLYLVYPVVGIFLAGWFVRNIVKDDISHGVTKILYAISRRQGRIKRHNIWSSTIASAITIGFGGSVGAEAPIVLTGSAIGSNLGSMFKMEHRTLMLLVGCGAAGAIGGIFKAPIAGLVFTLEVLMIDLTMSSLLPLLISAVTAATVSYITTGQEAMFKFHLDQPFELERIPSVSYTHLRAHET
;
A
#
# COMPACT_ATOMS: atom_id res chain seq x y z
N ALA A 1 -4.57 -7.65 -3.22
CA ALA A 1 -4.11 -6.32 -3.67
C ALA A 1 -2.57 -6.28 -3.78
N ALA A 2 -1.83 -6.53 -2.68
CA ALA A 2 -0.35 -6.46 -2.66
C ALA A 2 0.32 -7.38 -3.68
N LEU A 3 -0.11 -8.63 -3.78
CA LEU A 3 0.41 -9.60 -4.75
C LEU A 3 0.14 -9.19 -6.19
N LEU A 4 -1.05 -8.68 -6.48
CA LEU A 4 -1.40 -8.18 -7.80
C LEU A 4 -0.54 -6.98 -8.18
N LEU A 5 -0.33 -6.03 -7.26
CA LEU A 5 0.54 -4.88 -7.51
C LEU A 5 1.97 -5.33 -7.81
N LYS A 6 2.53 -6.23 -7.00
CA LYS A 6 3.87 -6.79 -7.23
C LYS A 6 3.98 -7.48 -8.60
N PHE A 7 2.99 -8.28 -8.96
CA PHE A 7 2.94 -8.96 -10.26
C PHE A 7 2.92 -7.96 -11.43
N PHE A 8 2.07 -6.93 -11.37
CA PHE A 8 2.00 -5.91 -12.42
C PHE A 8 3.29 -5.10 -12.53
N ILE A 9 3.89 -4.71 -11.40
CA ILE A 9 5.17 -3.99 -11.41
C ILE A 9 6.25 -4.83 -12.09
N HIS A 10 6.42 -6.10 -11.69
CA HIS A 10 7.41 -6.98 -12.30
C HIS A 10 7.15 -7.24 -13.78
N THR A 11 5.90 -7.41 -14.18
CA THR A 11 5.54 -7.60 -15.60
C THR A 11 5.93 -6.38 -16.44
N ILE A 12 5.63 -5.18 -15.95
CA ILE A 12 5.97 -3.93 -16.65
C ILE A 12 7.50 -3.74 -16.67
N GLN A 13 8.18 -3.98 -15.56
CA GLN A 13 9.65 -3.87 -15.49
C GLN A 13 10.34 -4.86 -16.43
N ASN A 14 9.95 -6.13 -16.40
CA ASN A 14 10.52 -7.13 -17.31
C ASN A 14 10.29 -6.75 -18.78
N PHE A 15 9.09 -6.30 -19.12
CA PHE A 15 8.79 -5.84 -20.50
C PHE A 15 9.67 -4.66 -20.94
N LEU A 16 10.02 -3.75 -20.00
CA LEU A 16 10.85 -2.59 -20.28
C LEU A 16 12.36 -2.92 -20.27
N THR A 17 12.79 -3.93 -19.49
CA THR A 17 14.23 -4.23 -19.29
C THR A 17 14.72 -5.42 -20.09
N ASP A 18 13.88 -6.35 -20.55
CA ASP A 18 14.27 -7.57 -21.29
C ASP A 18 15.01 -7.28 -22.61
N ASN A 19 14.91 -6.07 -23.17
CA ASN A 19 15.55 -5.69 -24.42
C ASN A 19 16.77 -4.77 -24.27
N PHE A 20 17.25 -4.50 -23.03
CA PHE A 20 18.32 -3.52 -22.83
C PHE A 20 19.46 -4.08 -21.99
N ASN A 21 20.69 -3.94 -22.51
CA ASN A 21 21.92 -4.21 -21.76
C ASN A 21 22.08 -3.17 -20.65
N THR A 22 22.06 -3.64 -19.40
CA THR A 22 22.14 -2.82 -18.17
C THR A 22 23.53 -2.20 -17.93
N THR A 23 24.51 -2.44 -18.79
CA THR A 23 25.91 -2.03 -18.64
C THR A 23 26.26 -0.67 -19.24
N GLU A 24 25.39 -0.08 -20.04
CA GLU A 24 25.63 1.26 -20.60
C GLU A 24 24.68 2.29 -19.99
N ALA A 25 25.20 3.53 -19.77
CA ALA A 25 24.41 4.65 -19.27
C ALA A 25 23.35 5.06 -20.30
N ASN A 26 22.18 4.42 -20.24
CA ASN A 26 21.09 4.69 -21.16
C ASN A 26 20.24 5.86 -20.65
N TYR A 27 20.29 6.99 -21.33
CA TYR A 27 19.43 8.15 -21.08
C TYR A 27 17.94 7.83 -21.16
N LEU A 28 17.55 6.69 -21.75
CA LEU A 28 16.18 6.18 -21.79
C LEU A 28 15.60 5.92 -20.40
N TYR A 29 16.44 5.53 -19.41
CA TYR A 29 15.98 5.37 -18.02
C TYR A 29 15.48 6.66 -17.40
N LEU A 30 15.93 7.82 -17.88
CA LEU A 30 15.45 9.12 -17.45
C LEU A 30 14.07 9.46 -18.03
N VAL A 31 13.75 8.94 -19.22
CA VAL A 31 12.49 9.20 -19.93
C VAL A 31 11.37 8.29 -19.45
N TYR A 32 11.67 7.05 -19.05
CA TYR A 32 10.65 6.09 -18.63
C TYR A 32 9.75 6.59 -17.49
N PRO A 33 10.25 7.17 -16.39
CA PRO A 33 9.38 7.69 -15.33
C PRO A 33 8.43 8.80 -15.83
N VAL A 34 8.89 9.65 -16.73
CA VAL A 34 8.08 10.72 -17.32
C VAL A 34 6.93 10.13 -18.13
N VAL A 35 7.21 9.13 -18.97
CA VAL A 35 6.20 8.40 -19.74
C VAL A 35 5.22 7.68 -18.81
N GLY A 36 5.73 7.03 -17.75
CA GLY A 36 4.92 6.35 -16.76
C GLY A 36 3.94 7.27 -16.05
N ILE A 37 4.39 8.44 -15.60
CA ILE A 37 3.53 9.45 -14.96
C ILE A 37 2.47 9.97 -15.96
N PHE A 38 2.85 10.19 -17.21
CA PHE A 38 1.92 10.66 -18.24
C PHE A 38 0.84 9.61 -18.56
N LEU A 39 1.23 8.34 -18.67
CA LEU A 39 0.31 7.21 -18.89
C LEU A 39 -0.63 7.01 -17.68
N ALA A 40 -0.10 7.08 -16.46
CA ALA A 40 -0.91 6.99 -15.25
C ALA A 40 -1.91 8.15 -15.17
N GLY A 41 -1.48 9.38 -15.46
CA GLY A 41 -2.35 10.55 -15.50
C GLY A 41 -3.44 10.45 -16.57
N TRP A 42 -3.09 9.98 -17.76
CA TRP A 42 -4.06 9.72 -18.83
C TRP A 42 -5.08 8.64 -18.44
N PHE A 43 -4.61 7.54 -17.85
CA PHE A 43 -5.46 6.45 -17.34
C PHE A 43 -6.47 6.98 -16.31
N VAL A 44 -5.99 7.75 -15.33
CA VAL A 44 -6.83 8.33 -14.27
C VAL A 44 -7.87 9.28 -14.87
N ARG A 45 -7.44 10.19 -15.75
CA ARG A 45 -8.29 11.22 -16.32
C ARG A 45 -9.37 10.67 -17.26
N ASN A 46 -9.01 9.70 -18.12
CA ASN A 46 -9.91 9.22 -19.18
C ASN A 46 -10.73 8.00 -18.77
N ILE A 47 -10.13 7.08 -17.99
CA ILE A 47 -10.77 5.79 -17.65
C ILE A 47 -11.44 5.88 -16.29
N VAL A 48 -10.73 6.35 -15.27
CA VAL A 48 -11.26 6.38 -13.88
C VAL A 48 -12.22 7.55 -13.69
N LYS A 49 -11.92 8.71 -14.29
CA LYS A 49 -12.73 9.94 -14.20
C LYS A 49 -13.04 10.36 -12.75
N ASP A 50 -12.15 10.04 -11.82
CA ASP A 50 -12.27 10.38 -10.42
C ASP A 50 -10.90 10.84 -9.89
N ASP A 51 -10.90 11.63 -8.83
CA ASP A 51 -9.68 12.09 -8.19
C ASP A 51 -9.04 10.92 -7.42
N ILE A 52 -7.84 10.50 -7.83
CA ILE A 52 -7.03 9.47 -7.13
C ILE A 52 -6.00 10.16 -6.21
N SER A 53 -6.29 11.35 -5.69
CA SER A 53 -5.41 12.00 -4.74
C SER A 53 -5.31 11.18 -3.45
N HIS A 54 -4.13 11.17 -2.85
CA HIS A 54 -3.79 10.67 -1.52
C HIS A 54 -4.69 9.55 -0.97
N GLY A 55 -4.34 8.28 -1.25
CA GLY A 55 -5.14 7.10 -0.91
C GLY A 55 -5.65 7.05 0.54
N VAL A 56 -4.80 7.39 1.51
CA VAL A 56 -5.17 7.42 2.94
C VAL A 56 -6.17 8.54 3.25
N THR A 57 -5.95 9.75 2.72
CA THR A 57 -6.88 10.88 2.90
C THR A 57 -8.27 10.55 2.35
N LYS A 58 -8.34 9.80 1.25
CA LYS A 58 -9.61 9.36 0.66
C LYS A 58 -10.36 8.38 1.57
N ILE A 59 -9.63 7.52 2.28
CA ILE A 59 -10.21 6.61 3.27
C ILE A 59 -10.74 7.41 4.46
N LEU A 60 -9.95 8.33 5.01
CA LEU A 60 -10.37 9.21 6.10
C LEU A 60 -11.60 10.04 5.73
N TYR A 61 -11.62 10.59 4.53
CA TYR A 61 -12.81 11.30 4.01
C TYR A 61 -14.03 10.39 3.89
N ALA A 62 -13.84 9.14 3.44
CA ALA A 62 -14.92 8.16 3.35
C ALA A 62 -15.45 7.79 4.75
N ILE A 63 -14.58 7.62 5.74
CA ILE A 63 -14.96 7.35 7.13
C ILE A 63 -15.73 8.53 7.71
N SER A 64 -15.21 9.75 7.59
CA SER A 64 -15.76 10.94 8.24
C SER A 64 -17.02 11.49 7.56
N ARG A 65 -17.07 11.45 6.22
CA ARG A 65 -18.14 12.12 5.46
C ARG A 65 -19.08 11.17 4.70
N ARG A 66 -18.64 9.95 4.40
CA ARG A 66 -19.40 9.00 3.59
C ARG A 66 -19.78 7.72 4.32
N GLN A 67 -19.75 7.75 5.65
CA GLN A 67 -20.13 6.61 6.48
C GLN A 67 -19.37 5.30 6.10
N GLY A 68 -18.09 5.41 5.73
CA GLY A 68 -17.25 4.29 5.35
C GLY A 68 -17.48 3.76 3.92
N ARG A 69 -18.28 4.43 3.11
CA ARG A 69 -18.55 3.98 1.72
C ARG A 69 -17.49 4.49 0.76
N ILE A 70 -16.74 3.55 0.17
CA ILE A 70 -15.72 3.81 -0.84
C ILE A 70 -16.23 3.34 -2.20
N LYS A 71 -16.00 4.14 -3.25
CA LYS A 71 -16.44 3.82 -4.62
C LYS A 71 -15.78 2.53 -5.11
N ARG A 72 -16.52 1.68 -5.82
CA ARG A 72 -16.09 0.36 -6.29
C ARG A 72 -14.85 0.39 -7.18
N HIS A 73 -14.69 1.39 -8.04
CA HIS A 73 -13.53 1.48 -8.92
C HIS A 73 -12.19 1.57 -8.14
N ASN A 74 -12.18 2.06 -6.90
CA ASN A 74 -10.97 2.14 -6.07
C ASN A 74 -10.39 0.76 -5.70
N ILE A 75 -11.14 -0.33 -5.92
CA ILE A 75 -10.65 -1.70 -5.71
C ILE A 75 -9.49 -2.02 -6.67
N TRP A 76 -9.50 -1.47 -7.87
CA TRP A 76 -8.50 -1.77 -8.90
C TRP A 76 -7.79 -0.53 -9.47
N SER A 77 -8.46 0.63 -9.54
CA SER A 77 -7.93 1.80 -10.21
C SER A 77 -6.65 2.34 -9.56
N SER A 78 -6.61 2.39 -8.23
CA SER A 78 -5.45 2.85 -7.47
C SER A 78 -4.24 1.93 -7.66
N THR A 79 -4.46 0.62 -7.61
CA THR A 79 -3.41 -0.40 -7.81
C THR A 79 -2.84 -0.34 -9.22
N ILE A 80 -3.69 -0.21 -10.26
CA ILE A 80 -3.24 -0.13 -11.65
C ILE A 80 -2.46 1.17 -11.92
N ALA A 81 -2.99 2.31 -11.48
CA ALA A 81 -2.29 3.59 -11.66
C ALA A 81 -0.91 3.59 -11.02
N SER A 82 -0.79 3.05 -9.80
CA SER A 82 0.49 2.94 -9.10
C SER A 82 1.42 1.91 -9.73
N ALA A 83 0.89 0.79 -10.24
CA ALA A 83 1.68 -0.21 -10.96
C ALA A 83 2.31 0.37 -12.22
N ILE A 84 1.57 1.19 -12.97
CA ILE A 84 2.11 1.88 -14.14
C ILE A 84 3.23 2.83 -13.71
N THR A 85 2.99 3.70 -12.73
CA THR A 85 4.00 4.67 -12.30
C THR A 85 5.27 4.00 -11.79
N ILE A 86 5.15 3.01 -10.88
CA ILE A 86 6.30 2.31 -10.30
C ILE A 86 6.98 1.41 -11.34
N GLY A 87 6.20 0.72 -12.17
CA GLY A 87 6.72 -0.16 -13.22
C GLY A 87 7.59 0.57 -14.24
N PHE A 88 7.28 1.83 -14.53
CA PHE A 88 8.10 2.71 -15.37
C PHE A 88 9.25 3.40 -14.60
N GLY A 89 9.52 3.01 -13.36
CA GLY A 89 10.63 3.54 -12.56
C GLY A 89 10.29 4.82 -11.79
N GLY A 90 9.02 5.22 -11.69
CA GLY A 90 8.61 6.33 -10.84
C GLY A 90 8.74 6.01 -9.36
N SER A 91 9.32 6.94 -8.58
CA SER A 91 9.48 6.79 -7.13
C SER A 91 8.21 7.19 -6.40
N VAL A 92 7.30 6.23 -6.22
CA VAL A 92 6.02 6.41 -5.51
C VAL A 92 5.85 5.27 -4.51
N GLY A 93 5.38 5.59 -3.29
CA GLY A 93 5.07 4.59 -2.28
C GLY A 93 3.91 3.68 -2.71
N ALA A 94 4.09 2.38 -2.50
CA ALA A 94 3.08 1.37 -2.82
C ALA A 94 2.03 1.21 -1.72
N GLU A 95 2.28 1.73 -0.52
CA GLU A 95 1.47 1.53 0.68
C GLU A 95 0.07 2.14 0.53
N ALA A 96 0.01 3.41 0.16
CA ALA A 96 -1.24 4.16 0.06
C ALA A 96 -2.23 3.56 -0.96
N PRO A 97 -1.82 3.15 -2.17
CA PRO A 97 -2.68 2.44 -3.12
C PRO A 97 -3.18 1.10 -2.60
N ILE A 98 -2.33 0.34 -1.91
CA ILE A 98 -2.69 -0.99 -1.41
C ILE A 98 -3.68 -0.87 -0.26
N VAL A 99 -3.46 0.08 0.67
CA VAL A 99 -4.38 0.37 1.78
C VAL A 99 -5.73 0.84 1.25
N LEU A 100 -5.76 1.74 0.27
CA LEU A 100 -7.01 2.18 -0.36
C LEU A 100 -7.76 1.02 -1.02
N THR A 101 -7.05 0.15 -1.73
CA THR A 101 -7.65 -1.04 -2.36
C THR A 101 -8.20 -2.00 -1.32
N GLY A 102 -7.46 -2.31 -0.25
CA GLY A 102 -7.93 -3.17 0.84
C GLY A 102 -9.16 -2.58 1.54
N SER A 103 -9.12 -1.31 1.89
CA SER A 103 -10.23 -0.58 2.49
C SER A 103 -11.46 -0.53 1.57
N ALA A 104 -11.26 -0.36 0.26
CA ALA A 104 -12.33 -0.38 -0.73
C ALA A 104 -12.99 -1.77 -0.85
N ILE A 105 -12.21 -2.85 -0.76
CA ILE A 105 -12.74 -4.21 -0.71
C ILE A 105 -13.61 -4.38 0.54
N GLY A 106 -13.10 -4.03 1.72
CA GLY A 106 -13.86 -4.10 2.98
C GLY A 106 -15.16 -3.28 2.94
N SER A 107 -15.09 -2.04 2.45
CA SER A 107 -16.25 -1.16 2.27
C SER A 107 -17.29 -1.73 1.32
N ASN A 108 -16.89 -2.28 0.18
CA ASN A 108 -17.82 -2.82 -0.81
C ASN A 108 -18.44 -4.13 -0.36
N LEU A 109 -17.69 -4.99 0.33
CA LEU A 109 -18.23 -6.20 0.97
C LEU A 109 -19.31 -5.84 2.00
N GLY A 110 -19.00 -4.94 2.94
CA GLY A 110 -19.96 -4.52 3.95
C GLY A 110 -21.21 -3.85 3.36
N SER A 111 -21.03 -3.07 2.28
CA SER A 111 -22.16 -2.45 1.57
C SER A 111 -23.02 -3.47 0.81
N MET A 112 -22.41 -4.54 0.27
CA MET A 112 -23.13 -5.62 -0.42
C MET A 112 -24.03 -6.40 0.54
N PHE A 113 -23.57 -6.64 1.78
CA PHE A 113 -24.35 -7.30 2.82
C PHE A 113 -25.23 -6.32 3.63
N LYS A 114 -25.32 -5.05 3.21
CA LYS A 114 -26.11 -3.99 3.89
C LYS A 114 -25.81 -3.89 5.39
N MET A 115 -24.54 -4.03 5.75
CA MET A 115 -24.12 -3.97 7.15
C MET A 115 -24.30 -2.57 7.74
N GLU A 116 -24.48 -2.52 9.06
CA GLU A 116 -24.58 -1.28 9.82
C GLU A 116 -23.29 -0.45 9.71
N HIS A 117 -23.40 0.85 9.86
CA HIS A 117 -22.30 1.81 9.73
C HIS A 117 -21.07 1.46 10.58
N ARG A 118 -21.26 1.04 11.84
CA ARG A 118 -20.16 0.63 12.72
C ARG A 118 -19.39 -0.57 12.14
N THR A 119 -20.12 -1.59 11.72
CA THR A 119 -19.54 -2.80 11.12
C THR A 119 -18.87 -2.48 9.78
N LEU A 120 -19.45 -1.57 9.00
CA LEU A 120 -18.86 -1.12 7.73
C LEU A 120 -17.50 -0.43 7.96
N MET A 121 -17.41 0.48 8.94
CA MET A 121 -16.14 1.13 9.30
C MET A 121 -15.10 0.11 9.78
N LEU A 122 -15.53 -0.87 10.59
CA LEU A 122 -14.65 -1.95 11.03
C LEU A 122 -14.11 -2.77 9.86
N LEU A 123 -14.95 -3.10 8.87
CA LEU A 123 -14.53 -3.81 7.66
C LEU A 123 -13.57 -2.99 6.79
N VAL A 124 -13.76 -1.68 6.70
CA VAL A 124 -12.79 -0.77 6.06
C VAL A 124 -11.44 -0.86 6.73
N GLY A 125 -11.42 -0.84 8.06
CA GLY A 125 -10.22 -1.02 8.88
C GLY A 125 -9.59 -2.40 8.70
N CYS A 126 -10.38 -3.48 8.73
CA CYS A 126 -9.88 -4.83 8.47
C CYS A 126 -9.22 -4.94 7.09
N GLY A 127 -9.81 -4.29 6.07
CA GLY A 127 -9.23 -4.20 4.74
C GLY A 127 -7.87 -3.48 4.71
N ALA A 128 -7.74 -2.38 5.47
CA ALA A 128 -6.49 -1.65 5.62
C ALA A 128 -5.43 -2.46 6.38
N ALA A 129 -5.79 -3.03 7.53
CA ALA A 129 -4.91 -3.85 8.36
C ALA A 129 -4.38 -5.07 7.60
N GLY A 130 -5.27 -5.77 6.87
CA GLY A 130 -4.90 -6.88 6.02
C GLY A 130 -4.01 -6.46 4.84
N ALA A 131 -4.23 -5.27 4.28
CA ALA A 131 -3.41 -4.75 3.20
C ALA A 131 -1.95 -4.51 3.65
N ILE A 132 -1.76 -3.83 4.78
CA ILE A 132 -0.43 -3.56 5.37
C ILE A 132 0.20 -4.84 5.91
N GLY A 133 -0.55 -5.65 6.68
CA GLY A 133 -0.06 -6.92 7.21
C GLY A 133 0.41 -7.86 6.11
N GLY A 134 -0.30 -7.89 4.98
CA GLY A 134 0.04 -8.74 3.84
C GLY A 134 1.25 -8.26 3.04
N ILE A 135 1.43 -6.95 2.83
CA ILE A 135 2.56 -6.45 2.04
C ILE A 135 3.87 -6.53 2.82
N PHE A 136 3.86 -6.13 4.09
CA PHE A 136 5.06 -6.13 4.94
C PHE A 136 5.29 -7.46 5.67
N LYS A 137 4.35 -8.42 5.57
CA LYS A 137 4.36 -9.66 6.34
C LYS A 137 4.45 -9.41 7.85
N ALA A 138 3.89 -8.31 8.31
CA ALA A 138 3.97 -7.80 9.68
C ALA A 138 2.55 -7.50 10.21
N PRO A 139 1.88 -8.49 10.83
CA PRO A 139 0.49 -8.33 11.29
C PRO A 139 0.31 -7.20 12.31
N ILE A 140 1.27 -7.08 13.25
CA ILE A 140 1.23 -6.03 14.29
C ILE A 140 1.35 -4.65 13.67
N ALA A 141 2.23 -4.47 12.68
CA ALA A 141 2.35 -3.20 11.97
C ALA A 141 1.05 -2.83 11.24
N GLY A 142 0.37 -3.81 10.63
CA GLY A 142 -0.94 -3.61 10.00
C GLY A 142 -2.01 -3.17 10.99
N LEU A 143 -2.04 -3.77 12.18
CA LEU A 143 -2.95 -3.39 13.24
C LEU A 143 -2.67 -1.96 13.72
N VAL A 144 -1.43 -1.65 14.12
CA VAL A 144 -1.04 -0.34 14.65
C VAL A 144 -1.29 0.76 13.62
N PHE A 145 -0.88 0.55 12.36
CA PHE A 145 -1.14 1.49 11.28
C PHE A 145 -2.64 1.82 11.15
N THR A 146 -3.49 0.82 11.21
CA THR A 146 -4.93 1.00 11.04
C THR A 146 -5.54 1.79 12.20
N LEU A 147 -5.12 1.51 13.42
CA LEU A 147 -5.59 2.22 14.61
C LEU A 147 -5.14 3.68 14.61
N GLU A 148 -3.89 3.93 14.29
CA GLU A 148 -3.31 5.26 14.31
C GLU A 148 -3.79 6.12 13.13
N VAL A 149 -3.70 5.59 11.90
CA VAL A 149 -3.97 6.36 10.68
C VAL A 149 -5.46 6.51 10.42
N LEU A 150 -6.26 5.47 10.65
CA LEU A 150 -7.70 5.52 10.41
C LEU A 150 -8.50 5.97 11.64
N MET A 151 -7.84 6.24 12.78
CA MET A 151 -8.47 6.73 14.01
C MET A 151 -9.67 5.87 14.44
N ILE A 152 -9.55 4.55 14.27
CA ILE A 152 -10.58 3.61 14.68
C ILE A 152 -10.51 3.44 16.20
N ASP A 153 -11.67 3.49 16.86
CA ASP A 153 -11.76 3.35 18.32
C ASP A 153 -11.09 2.09 18.84
N LEU A 154 -10.22 2.25 19.83
CA LEU A 154 -9.51 1.18 20.54
C LEU A 154 -10.45 0.41 21.46
N THR A 155 -11.33 -0.40 20.90
CA THR A 155 -12.19 -1.31 21.67
C THR A 155 -11.78 -2.76 21.42
N MET A 156 -11.99 -3.65 22.38
CA MET A 156 -11.71 -5.08 22.18
C MET A 156 -12.51 -5.67 21.01
N SER A 157 -13.69 -5.13 20.76
CA SER A 157 -14.54 -5.53 19.63
C SER A 157 -13.96 -5.13 18.27
N SER A 158 -13.10 -4.10 18.20
CA SER A 158 -12.42 -3.68 16.97
C SER A 158 -11.04 -4.30 16.81
N LEU A 159 -10.28 -4.46 17.90
CA LEU A 159 -8.93 -5.00 17.89
C LEU A 159 -8.85 -6.42 17.33
N LEU A 160 -9.73 -7.30 17.79
CA LEU A 160 -9.73 -8.72 17.44
C LEU A 160 -9.94 -8.95 15.93
N PRO A 161 -10.97 -8.38 15.29
CA PRO A 161 -11.15 -8.51 13.83
C PRO A 161 -10.00 -7.92 13.02
N LEU A 162 -9.45 -6.77 13.42
CA LEU A 162 -8.31 -6.14 12.77
C LEU A 162 -7.08 -7.04 12.82
N LEU A 163 -6.77 -7.60 13.99
CA LEU A 163 -5.64 -8.51 14.16
C LEU A 163 -5.81 -9.79 13.34
N ILE A 164 -6.98 -10.42 13.38
CA ILE A 164 -7.29 -11.62 12.59
C ILE A 164 -7.10 -11.32 11.09
N SER A 165 -7.59 -10.19 10.61
CA SER A 165 -7.43 -9.79 9.21
C SER A 165 -5.95 -9.60 8.84
N ALA A 166 -5.17 -8.93 9.68
CA ALA A 166 -3.75 -8.70 9.44
C ALA A 166 -2.93 -10.01 9.47
N VAL A 167 -3.21 -10.90 10.44
CA VAL A 167 -2.55 -12.21 10.55
C VAL A 167 -2.87 -13.11 9.36
N THR A 168 -4.14 -13.22 8.99
CA THR A 168 -4.55 -14.04 7.83
C THR A 168 -3.94 -13.52 6.54
N ALA A 169 -3.92 -12.20 6.33
CA ALA A 169 -3.30 -11.61 5.15
C ALA A 169 -1.78 -11.85 5.10
N ALA A 170 -1.08 -11.71 6.24
CA ALA A 170 0.34 -12.03 6.34
C ALA A 170 0.61 -13.51 6.07
N THR A 171 -0.19 -14.41 6.64
CA THR A 171 -0.07 -15.86 6.40
C THR A 171 -0.25 -16.22 4.93
N VAL A 172 -1.28 -15.69 4.28
CA VAL A 172 -1.50 -15.88 2.84
C VAL A 172 -0.32 -15.34 2.04
N SER A 173 0.22 -14.18 2.43
CA SER A 173 1.39 -13.60 1.78
C SER A 173 2.63 -14.49 1.94
N TYR A 174 2.86 -15.07 3.12
CA TYR A 174 3.94 -16.04 3.34
C TYR A 174 3.81 -17.29 2.47
N ILE A 175 2.61 -17.84 2.37
CA ILE A 175 2.36 -19.05 1.56
C ILE A 175 2.60 -18.77 0.08
N THR A 176 2.20 -17.59 -0.42
CA THR A 176 2.25 -17.27 -1.85
C THR A 176 3.60 -16.73 -2.31
N THR A 177 4.31 -15.98 -1.46
CA THR A 177 5.56 -15.29 -1.82
C THR A 177 6.79 -15.91 -1.12
N GLY A 178 6.59 -16.94 -0.31
CA GLY A 178 7.68 -17.56 0.49
C GLY A 178 8.18 -16.65 1.61
N GLN A 179 9.33 -16.98 2.17
CA GLN A 179 9.93 -16.24 3.30
C GLN A 179 10.72 -14.98 2.87
N GLU A 180 10.74 -14.65 1.60
CA GLU A 180 11.48 -13.47 1.17
C GLU A 180 10.93 -12.21 1.84
N ALA A 181 11.79 -11.54 2.60
CA ALA A 181 11.49 -10.22 3.13
C ALA A 181 11.36 -9.23 1.97
N MET A 182 10.45 -8.25 2.10
CA MET A 182 10.26 -7.22 1.08
C MET A 182 11.52 -6.36 0.92
N PHE A 183 12.29 -6.20 1.98
CA PHE A 183 13.55 -5.49 2.00
C PHE A 183 14.68 -6.47 2.26
N LYS A 184 15.54 -6.69 1.26
CA LYS A 184 16.81 -7.40 1.42
C LYS A 184 17.85 -6.36 1.80
N PHE A 185 18.29 -6.36 3.06
CA PHE A 185 19.42 -5.56 3.50
C PHE A 185 20.50 -6.48 4.04
N HIS A 186 21.73 -6.20 3.70
CA HIS A 186 22.90 -6.81 4.30
C HIS A 186 23.33 -5.94 5.46
N LEU A 187 23.41 -6.52 6.63
CA LEU A 187 24.05 -5.88 7.78
C LEU A 187 25.55 -6.17 7.69
N ASP A 188 26.31 -5.23 7.18
CA ASP A 188 27.78 -5.35 7.10
C ASP A 188 28.43 -5.27 8.50
N GLN A 189 27.70 -4.78 9.49
CA GLN A 189 28.19 -4.65 10.86
C GLN A 189 27.11 -5.12 11.85
N PRO A 190 27.52 -5.80 12.95
CA PRO A 190 26.58 -6.20 13.99
C PRO A 190 25.96 -4.96 14.67
N PHE A 191 24.75 -5.16 15.21
CA PHE A 191 24.06 -4.11 15.96
C PHE A 191 24.83 -3.80 17.26
N GLU A 192 25.29 -2.57 17.40
CA GLU A 192 25.96 -2.05 18.60
C GLU A 192 25.05 -1.04 19.31
N LEU A 193 24.81 -1.26 20.61
CA LEU A 193 23.98 -0.37 21.42
C LEU A 193 24.51 1.07 21.49
N GLU A 194 25.82 1.25 21.37
CA GLU A 194 26.49 2.57 21.38
C GLU A 194 26.09 3.45 20.17
N ARG A 195 25.56 2.84 19.09
CA ARG A 195 25.11 3.57 17.89
C ARG A 195 23.68 4.09 17.96
N ILE A 196 22.91 3.66 18.97
CA ILE A 196 21.50 4.11 19.12
C ILE A 196 21.37 5.63 19.18
N PRO A 197 22.19 6.37 19.95
CA PRO A 197 22.06 7.83 20.02
C PRO A 197 22.30 8.52 18.66
N SER A 198 23.27 8.05 17.88
CA SER A 198 23.57 8.63 16.56
C SER A 198 22.48 8.33 15.54
N VAL A 199 21.92 7.12 15.55
CA VAL A 199 20.80 6.74 14.70
C VAL A 199 19.54 7.52 15.07
N SER A 200 19.24 7.64 16.37
CA SER A 200 18.12 8.48 16.85
C SER A 200 18.27 9.94 16.43
N TYR A 201 19.47 10.50 16.54
CA TYR A 201 19.73 11.87 16.13
C TYR A 201 19.52 12.08 14.62
N THR A 202 20.04 11.19 13.79
CA THR A 202 19.85 11.27 12.33
C THR A 202 18.38 11.10 11.93
N HIS A 203 17.65 10.22 12.61
CA HIS A 203 16.23 9.98 12.34
C HIS A 203 15.38 11.20 12.72
N LEU A 204 15.60 11.79 13.89
CA LEU A 204 14.90 12.99 14.33
C LEU A 204 15.18 14.18 13.41
N ARG A 205 16.42 14.37 12.98
CA ARG A 205 16.81 15.47 12.09
C ARG A 205 16.27 15.33 10.67
N ALA A 206 16.08 14.10 10.20
CA ALA A 206 15.48 13.85 8.88
C ALA A 206 14.01 14.29 8.81
N HIS A 207 13.33 14.45 9.94
CA HIS A 207 11.94 14.95 10.00
C HIS A 207 11.85 16.48 10.07
N GLU A 208 12.97 17.19 10.25
CA GLU A 208 12.99 18.67 10.33
C GLU A 208 13.32 19.33 8.97
N THR A 209 13.65 18.56 7.95
CA THR A 209 13.93 19.03 6.57
C THR A 209 12.85 18.56 5.62
#